data_c87a8506a736131e80733ac3fde1e883
#
_entry.id   c87a8506a736131e80733ac3fde1e883
#
_cell.length_a   1.000
_cell.length_b   1.000
_cell.length_c   1.000
_cell.angle_alpha   90.00
_cell.angle_beta   90.00
_cell.angle_gamma   90.00
#
_symmetry.space_group_name_H-M   'P 1'
#
loop_
_entity.id
_entity.type
_entity.pdbx_description
1 polymer ?
#
loop_
_entity_poly.entity_id
_entity_poly.type
_entity_poly.pdbx_seq_one_letter_code
_entity_poly.pdbx_strand_id
1 'polypeptide(L)'
;MRKALIFALTLAGPGFADGPLVVVGGGDRPAPAMRRFFEWAGGPKARILVVAWASGEPLGSFEGVQDDLAPLNPASLTMAPLPPLDAEARALFLSLLKDATGVFFGGGDQARIMNVLADPQLLAAVRARHRAGVVFGGTSAGAAVMSRMMITGDGDFTTIDATKVVTREGLGLIPGVIVDQHFLQRSRQNRLFGLVLAHPQQLGVGIDEDAAILVSSGRAEVVGGSVMLVDGQKQPGALVVRLVPPGGSFALPR
;
A
#
# COMPACT_ATOMS: atom_id res chain seq x y z
N MET A 1 22.23 12.44 52.04
CA MET A 1 22.58 11.75 50.79
C MET A 1 21.36 11.82 49.83
N ARG A 2 21.41 12.72 48.85
CA ARG A 2 20.34 12.90 47.85
C ARG A 2 20.66 11.99 46.68
N LYS A 3 19.80 11.00 46.40
CA LYS A 3 19.89 10.16 45.21
C LYS A 3 19.34 10.95 44.02
N ALA A 4 20.21 11.28 43.07
CA ALA A 4 19.81 11.85 41.78
C ALA A 4 19.21 10.72 40.93
N LEU A 5 17.95 10.89 40.55
CA LEU A 5 17.25 10.02 39.59
C LEU A 5 17.65 10.52 38.19
N ILE A 6 18.52 9.77 37.52
CA ILE A 6 18.88 10.05 36.14
C ILE A 6 17.74 9.48 35.28
N PHE A 7 16.90 10.35 34.71
CA PHE A 7 16.00 10.01 33.65
C PHE A 7 16.83 9.82 32.36
N ALA A 8 17.02 8.60 31.95
CA ALA A 8 17.56 8.30 30.63
C ALA A 8 16.49 8.67 29.59
N LEU A 9 16.66 9.84 28.96
CA LEU A 9 15.90 10.22 27.78
C LEU A 9 16.40 9.35 26.62
N THR A 10 15.72 8.26 26.33
CA THR A 10 15.94 7.49 25.11
C THR A 10 15.50 8.37 23.94
N LEU A 11 16.47 9.01 23.29
CA LEU A 11 16.27 9.58 21.96
C LEU A 11 15.90 8.42 21.03
N ALA A 12 14.60 8.25 20.77
CA ALA A 12 14.14 7.47 19.64
C ALA A 12 14.75 8.11 18.39
N GLY A 13 15.64 7.39 17.72
CA GLY A 13 16.12 7.76 16.38
C GLY A 13 14.92 7.98 15.45
N PRO A 14 15.11 8.56 14.24
CA PRO A 14 14.02 8.72 13.27
C PRO A 14 13.52 7.33 12.85
N GLY A 15 12.68 6.74 13.69
CA GLY A 15 11.99 5.49 13.45
C GLY A 15 10.82 5.79 12.52
N PHE A 16 10.50 4.86 11.64
CA PHE A 16 9.26 4.85 10.89
C PHE A 16 8.09 5.03 11.88
N ALA A 17 7.67 6.28 12.05
CA ALA A 17 6.53 6.65 12.90
C ALA A 17 5.20 6.41 12.15
N ASP A 18 5.28 6.07 10.86
CA ASP A 18 4.13 5.86 9.99
C ASP A 18 3.45 4.52 10.28
N GLY A 19 2.15 4.44 10.02
CA GLY A 19 1.36 3.23 10.20
C GLY A 19 1.87 2.05 9.34
N PRO A 20 1.60 0.82 9.76
CA PRO A 20 1.97 -0.34 8.96
C PRO A 20 1.15 -0.43 7.68
N LEU A 21 1.66 -1.18 6.68
CA LEU A 21 1.01 -1.37 5.39
C LEU A 21 0.79 -2.86 5.10
N VAL A 22 -0.36 -3.17 4.47
CA VAL A 22 -0.64 -4.48 3.87
C VAL A 22 -0.86 -4.28 2.37
N VAL A 23 0.08 -4.75 1.55
CA VAL A 23 0.13 -4.47 0.11
C VAL A 23 -0.07 -5.78 -0.64
N VAL A 24 -1.26 -5.96 -1.22
CA VAL A 24 -1.68 -7.19 -1.92
C VAL A 24 -1.57 -7.03 -3.42
N GLY A 25 -0.94 -7.97 -4.11
CA GLY A 25 -0.69 -7.89 -5.55
C GLY A 25 -1.93 -8.02 -6.43
N GLY A 26 -3.02 -8.57 -5.92
CA GLY A 26 -4.26 -8.83 -6.63
C GLY A 26 -4.67 -10.29 -6.49
N GLY A 27 -5.66 -10.74 -7.26
CA GLY A 27 -6.24 -12.06 -7.07
C GLY A 27 -6.95 -12.18 -5.73
N ASP A 28 -6.87 -13.34 -5.10
CA ASP A 28 -7.34 -13.54 -3.74
C ASP A 28 -6.41 -12.83 -2.75
N ARG A 29 -6.99 -12.28 -1.71
CA ARG A 29 -6.21 -11.64 -0.65
C ARG A 29 -5.77 -12.70 0.36
N PRO A 30 -4.47 -12.95 0.56
CA PRO A 30 -4.01 -14.01 1.46
C PRO A 30 -4.60 -13.84 2.87
N ALA A 31 -5.22 -14.89 3.41
CA ALA A 31 -5.80 -14.85 4.75
C ALA A 31 -4.81 -14.38 5.85
N PRO A 32 -3.51 -14.74 5.82
CA PRO A 32 -2.53 -14.17 6.75
C PRO A 32 -2.39 -12.65 6.63
N ALA A 33 -2.48 -12.08 5.40
CA ALA A 33 -2.40 -10.65 5.18
C ALA A 33 -3.62 -9.92 5.75
N MET A 34 -4.84 -10.42 5.50
CA MET A 34 -6.07 -9.83 5.99
C MET A 34 -6.18 -9.94 7.52
N ARG A 35 -5.75 -11.07 8.10
CA ARG A 35 -5.65 -11.22 9.55
C ARG A 35 -4.68 -10.21 10.16
N ARG A 36 -3.50 -10.03 9.57
CA ARG A 36 -2.52 -9.05 10.07
C ARG A 36 -3.02 -7.61 9.95
N PHE A 37 -3.72 -7.28 8.85
CA PHE A 37 -4.38 -5.98 8.70
C PHE A 37 -5.40 -5.74 9.83
N PHE A 38 -6.26 -6.72 10.10
CA PHE A 38 -7.23 -6.67 11.20
C PHE A 38 -6.56 -6.49 12.57
N GLU A 39 -5.51 -7.25 12.87
CA GLU A 39 -4.76 -7.15 14.12
C GLU A 39 -4.16 -5.75 14.28
N TRP A 40 -3.50 -5.23 13.26
CA TRP A 40 -2.92 -3.88 13.26
C TRP A 40 -3.97 -2.76 13.32
N ALA A 41 -5.16 -3.00 12.81
CA ALA A 41 -6.29 -2.08 12.93
C ALA A 41 -6.91 -2.06 14.34
N GLY A 42 -6.48 -2.94 15.26
CA GLY A 42 -6.98 -3.02 16.64
C GLY A 42 -7.80 -4.26 16.95
N GLY A 43 -7.79 -5.28 16.07
CA GLY A 43 -8.52 -6.53 16.28
C GLY A 43 -10.02 -6.31 16.42
N PRO A 44 -10.67 -6.85 17.46
CA PRO A 44 -12.12 -6.67 17.68
C PRO A 44 -12.57 -5.21 17.87
N LYS A 45 -11.63 -4.29 18.12
CA LYS A 45 -11.91 -2.84 18.19
C LYS A 45 -11.67 -2.11 16.87
N ALA A 46 -11.28 -2.83 15.82
CA ALA A 46 -10.98 -2.24 14.52
C ALA A 46 -12.21 -1.54 13.93
N ARG A 47 -12.03 -0.31 13.52
CA ARG A 47 -12.97 0.45 12.69
C ARG A 47 -12.34 0.62 11.33
N ILE A 48 -12.83 -0.17 10.38
CA ILE A 48 -12.22 -0.31 9.05
C ILE A 48 -13.02 0.49 8.03
N LEU A 49 -12.33 1.38 7.32
CA LEU A 49 -12.86 2.14 6.19
C LEU A 49 -12.37 1.50 4.89
N VAL A 50 -13.28 0.98 4.07
CA VAL A 50 -12.99 0.42 2.75
C VAL A 50 -13.24 1.47 1.68
N VAL A 51 -12.22 1.76 0.87
CA VAL A 51 -12.25 2.76 -0.20
C VAL A 51 -12.30 2.02 -1.54
N ALA A 52 -13.50 1.87 -2.10
CA ALA A 52 -13.76 1.13 -3.34
C ALA A 52 -13.72 2.01 -4.60
N TRP A 53 -13.04 3.15 -4.57
CA TRP A 53 -13.06 4.17 -5.64
C TRP A 53 -12.39 3.74 -6.95
N ALA A 54 -11.53 2.74 -6.91
CA ALA A 54 -10.87 2.21 -8.11
C ALA A 54 -11.81 1.36 -8.95
N SER A 55 -12.82 0.75 -8.35
CA SER A 55 -13.65 -0.26 -8.98
C SER A 55 -14.71 0.33 -9.92
N GLY A 56 -14.99 -0.38 -11.02
CA GLY A 56 -16.18 -0.17 -11.83
C GLY A 56 -17.44 -0.69 -11.15
N GLU A 57 -17.28 -1.64 -10.21
CA GLU A 57 -18.34 -2.27 -9.40
C GLU A 57 -18.01 -2.06 -7.90
N PRO A 58 -18.22 -0.85 -7.36
CA PRO A 58 -17.76 -0.51 -6.01
C PRO A 58 -18.38 -1.37 -4.90
N LEU A 59 -19.66 -1.77 -5.04
CA LEU A 59 -20.33 -2.63 -4.07
C LEU A 59 -19.67 -4.01 -4.03
N GLY A 60 -19.48 -4.65 -5.18
CA GLY A 60 -18.79 -5.95 -5.24
C GLY A 60 -17.34 -5.89 -4.73
N SER A 61 -16.65 -4.75 -4.98
CA SER A 61 -15.30 -4.53 -4.41
C SER A 61 -15.33 -4.41 -2.89
N PHE A 62 -16.34 -3.76 -2.32
CA PHE A 62 -16.55 -3.68 -0.87
C PHE A 62 -16.91 -5.04 -0.28
N GLU A 63 -17.88 -5.75 -0.88
CA GLU A 63 -18.32 -7.09 -0.46
C GLU A 63 -17.15 -8.08 -0.42
N GLY A 64 -16.29 -8.09 -1.44
CA GLY A 64 -15.11 -8.95 -1.44
C GLY A 64 -14.16 -8.69 -0.27
N VAL A 65 -13.93 -7.43 0.12
CA VAL A 65 -13.14 -7.09 1.31
C VAL A 65 -13.90 -7.44 2.59
N GLN A 66 -15.22 -7.29 2.58
CA GLN A 66 -16.08 -7.65 3.69
C GLN A 66 -16.04 -9.16 3.95
N ASP A 67 -16.06 -9.99 2.92
CA ASP A 67 -15.99 -11.45 3.04
C ASP A 67 -14.71 -11.91 3.74
N ASP A 68 -13.59 -11.21 3.53
CA ASP A 68 -12.33 -11.53 4.21
C ASP A 68 -12.28 -11.06 5.67
N LEU A 69 -12.90 -9.91 5.98
CA LEU A 69 -12.71 -9.23 7.26
C LEU A 69 -13.87 -9.43 8.24
N ALA A 70 -15.12 -9.59 7.76
CA ALA A 70 -16.28 -9.77 8.63
C ALA A 70 -16.18 -11.01 9.52
N PRO A 71 -15.63 -12.17 9.04
CA PRO A 71 -15.43 -13.34 9.90
C PRO A 71 -14.46 -13.10 11.08
N LEU A 72 -13.61 -12.06 10.99
CA LEU A 72 -12.70 -11.66 12.06
C LEU A 72 -13.37 -10.78 13.12
N ASN A 73 -14.63 -10.36 12.88
CA ASN A 73 -15.48 -9.60 13.79
C ASN A 73 -14.89 -8.24 14.23
N PRO A 74 -14.58 -7.31 13.29
CA PRO A 74 -14.20 -5.94 13.62
C PRO A 74 -15.37 -5.16 14.24
N ALA A 75 -15.07 -4.09 14.99
CA ALA A 75 -16.10 -3.22 15.59
C ALA A 75 -16.97 -2.53 14.51
N SER A 76 -16.37 -2.18 13.37
CA SER A 76 -17.12 -1.72 12.19
C SER A 76 -16.34 -1.95 10.90
N LEU A 77 -17.09 -2.16 9.82
CA LEU A 77 -16.61 -2.23 8.46
C LEU A 77 -17.52 -1.34 7.61
N THR A 78 -16.98 -0.24 7.10
CA THR A 78 -17.77 0.80 6.45
C THR A 78 -17.18 1.13 5.08
N MET A 79 -18.03 1.25 4.06
CA MET A 79 -17.60 1.71 2.74
C MET A 79 -17.51 3.24 2.72
N ALA A 80 -16.45 3.77 2.13
CA ALA A 80 -16.31 5.20 1.88
C ALA A 80 -17.39 5.68 0.89
N PRO A 81 -17.88 6.93 1.02
CA PRO A 81 -18.78 7.52 0.03
C PRO A 81 -18.19 7.43 -1.37
N LEU A 82 -19.02 7.16 -2.37
CA LEU A 82 -18.60 6.99 -3.75
C LEU A 82 -18.44 8.32 -4.48
N PRO A 83 -17.42 8.48 -5.34
CA PRO A 83 -17.28 9.68 -6.15
C PRO A 83 -18.38 9.79 -7.23
N PRO A 84 -18.75 11.03 -7.68
CA PRO A 84 -18.13 12.29 -7.28
C PRO A 84 -18.53 12.68 -5.85
N LEU A 85 -17.54 13.16 -5.05
CA LEU A 85 -17.80 13.60 -3.69
C LEU A 85 -18.30 15.05 -3.68
N ASP A 86 -19.59 15.25 -3.48
CA ASP A 86 -20.13 16.57 -3.14
C ASP A 86 -19.68 17.01 -1.73
N ALA A 87 -20.14 18.16 -1.27
CA ALA A 87 -19.73 18.70 0.04
C ALA A 87 -20.11 17.79 1.22
N GLU A 88 -21.27 17.14 1.16
CA GLU A 88 -21.76 16.24 2.21
C GLU A 88 -20.97 14.92 2.22
N ALA A 89 -20.82 14.27 1.06
CA ALA A 89 -20.05 13.04 0.90
C ALA A 89 -18.59 13.24 1.29
N ARG A 90 -18.02 14.41 0.94
CA ARG A 90 -16.65 14.79 1.32
C ARG A 90 -16.51 14.95 2.84
N ALA A 91 -17.45 15.64 3.49
CA ALA A 91 -17.45 15.79 4.94
C ALA A 91 -17.63 14.42 5.65
N LEU A 92 -18.51 13.57 5.13
CA LEU A 92 -18.69 12.19 5.61
C LEU A 92 -17.41 11.37 5.49
N PHE A 93 -16.74 11.42 4.32
CA PHE A 93 -15.46 10.72 4.14
C PHE A 93 -14.42 11.16 5.16
N LEU A 94 -14.24 12.46 5.36
CA LEU A 94 -13.29 13.00 6.34
C LEU A 94 -13.62 12.57 7.77
N SER A 95 -14.90 12.52 8.13
CA SER A 95 -15.36 12.03 9.43
C SER A 95 -15.05 10.55 9.61
N LEU A 96 -15.42 9.71 8.64
CA LEU A 96 -15.12 8.27 8.66
C LEU A 96 -13.61 8.00 8.73
N LEU A 97 -12.82 8.72 7.93
CA LEU A 97 -11.36 8.61 7.91
C LEU A 97 -10.75 9.00 9.26
N LYS A 98 -11.26 10.04 9.91
CA LYS A 98 -10.82 10.47 11.25
C LYS A 98 -11.01 9.36 12.29
N ASP A 99 -12.11 8.64 12.22
CA ASP A 99 -12.47 7.62 13.22
C ASP A 99 -11.90 6.23 12.87
N ALA A 100 -11.48 6.02 11.61
CA ALA A 100 -10.92 4.75 11.15
C ALA A 100 -9.61 4.41 11.88
N THR A 101 -9.47 3.13 12.25
CA THR A 101 -8.22 2.55 12.76
C THR A 101 -7.50 1.72 11.70
N GLY A 102 -8.18 1.41 10.60
CA GLY A 102 -7.63 0.80 9.39
C GLY A 102 -8.33 1.34 8.14
N VAL A 103 -7.58 1.54 7.05
CA VAL A 103 -8.10 1.97 5.74
C VAL A 103 -7.66 0.97 4.69
N PHE A 104 -8.60 0.43 3.91
CA PHE A 104 -8.30 -0.55 2.87
C PHE A 104 -8.78 -0.06 1.49
N PHE A 105 -7.85 0.07 0.54
CA PHE A 105 -8.15 0.45 -0.84
C PHE A 105 -8.42 -0.79 -1.71
N GLY A 106 -9.57 -0.81 -2.38
CA GLY A 106 -9.97 -1.85 -3.31
C GLY A 106 -9.18 -1.83 -4.63
N GLY A 107 -9.39 -2.88 -5.43
CA GLY A 107 -8.84 -3.01 -6.77
C GLY A 107 -9.64 -2.28 -7.85
N GLY A 108 -9.07 -2.23 -9.06
CA GLY A 108 -9.63 -1.59 -10.25
C GLY A 108 -8.60 -0.67 -10.95
N ASP A 109 -8.97 0.57 -11.21
CA ASP A 109 -8.10 1.58 -11.80
C ASP A 109 -7.59 2.56 -10.73
N GLN A 110 -6.30 2.52 -10.46
CA GLN A 110 -5.63 3.39 -9.49
C GLN A 110 -5.71 4.89 -9.84
N ALA A 111 -5.88 5.23 -11.11
CA ALA A 111 -6.04 6.61 -11.51
C ALA A 111 -7.34 7.22 -10.96
N ARG A 112 -8.40 6.43 -10.82
CA ARG A 112 -9.66 6.88 -10.21
C ARG A 112 -9.48 7.29 -8.75
N ILE A 113 -8.72 6.52 -7.95
CA ILE A 113 -8.40 6.89 -6.57
C ILE A 113 -7.67 8.24 -6.54
N MET A 114 -6.63 8.39 -7.37
CA MET A 114 -5.82 9.61 -7.37
C MET A 114 -6.56 10.81 -7.99
N ASN A 115 -7.58 10.59 -8.84
CA ASN A 115 -8.45 11.66 -9.33
C ASN A 115 -9.32 12.22 -8.19
N VAL A 116 -9.86 11.39 -7.30
CA VAL A 116 -10.58 11.85 -6.10
C VAL A 116 -9.63 12.57 -5.15
N LEU A 117 -8.43 12.02 -4.95
CA LEU A 117 -7.39 12.58 -4.08
C LEU A 117 -6.58 13.71 -4.73
N ALA A 118 -6.96 14.17 -5.94
CA ALA A 118 -6.47 15.44 -6.49
C ALA A 118 -6.91 16.64 -5.64
N ASP A 119 -7.95 16.48 -4.80
CA ASP A 119 -8.27 17.41 -3.71
C ASP A 119 -7.14 17.37 -2.66
N PRO A 120 -6.38 18.48 -2.49
CA PRO A 120 -5.21 18.48 -1.60
C PRO A 120 -5.58 18.25 -0.14
N GLN A 121 -6.80 18.60 0.28
CA GLN A 121 -7.24 18.39 1.66
C GLN A 121 -7.54 16.92 1.93
N LEU A 122 -8.16 16.20 0.97
CA LEU A 122 -8.40 14.77 1.09
C LEU A 122 -7.08 14.00 1.11
N LEU A 123 -6.16 14.32 0.19
CA LEU A 123 -4.82 13.70 0.14
C LEU A 123 -4.04 13.95 1.43
N ALA A 124 -4.04 15.19 1.92
CA ALA A 124 -3.37 15.55 3.17
C ALA A 124 -3.96 14.79 4.37
N ALA A 125 -5.29 14.64 4.43
CA ALA A 125 -5.97 13.90 5.49
C ALA A 125 -5.60 12.40 5.46
N VAL A 126 -5.60 11.76 4.30
CA VAL A 126 -5.19 10.35 4.14
C VAL A 126 -3.74 10.16 4.60
N ARG A 127 -2.81 10.97 4.10
CA ARG A 127 -1.40 10.92 4.50
C ARG A 127 -1.20 11.19 6.00
N ALA A 128 -1.98 12.12 6.58
CA ALA A 128 -1.92 12.42 8.01
C ALA A 128 -2.36 11.24 8.89
N ARG A 129 -3.39 10.49 8.47
CA ARG A 129 -3.82 9.30 9.21
C ARG A 129 -2.75 8.21 9.21
N HIS A 130 -2.09 7.96 8.06
CA HIS A 130 -0.98 7.03 8.01
C HIS A 130 0.17 7.45 8.93
N ARG A 131 0.59 8.74 8.86
CA ARG A 131 1.61 9.28 9.78
C ARG A 131 1.21 9.21 11.26
N ALA A 132 -0.09 9.18 11.55
CA ALA A 132 -0.60 9.00 12.92
C ALA A 132 -0.68 7.52 13.36
N GLY A 133 -0.12 6.58 12.58
CA GLY A 133 -0.02 5.17 12.94
C GLY A 133 -1.20 4.31 12.49
N VAL A 134 -2.17 4.83 11.74
CA VAL A 134 -3.27 4.03 11.18
C VAL A 134 -2.72 3.07 10.14
N VAL A 135 -3.13 1.79 10.24
CA VAL A 135 -2.77 0.79 9.22
C VAL A 135 -3.50 1.08 7.91
N PHE A 136 -2.75 0.99 6.81
CA PHE A 136 -3.31 1.05 5.47
C PHE A 136 -3.12 -0.29 4.75
N GLY A 137 -4.15 -0.72 4.05
CA GLY A 137 -4.11 -1.89 3.19
C GLY A 137 -4.61 -1.56 1.80
N GLY A 138 -4.27 -2.42 0.84
CA GLY A 138 -4.84 -2.30 -0.50
C GLY A 138 -4.46 -3.47 -1.39
N THR A 139 -5.35 -3.76 -2.34
CA THR A 139 -5.16 -4.82 -3.33
C THR A 139 -5.12 -4.24 -4.74
N SER A 140 -4.28 -4.79 -5.62
CA SER A 140 -4.18 -4.39 -7.03
C SER A 140 -4.00 -2.87 -7.18
N ALA A 141 -4.98 -2.13 -7.68
CA ALA A 141 -4.96 -0.67 -7.75
C ALA A 141 -4.69 -0.02 -6.38
N GLY A 142 -5.29 -0.56 -5.31
CA GLY A 142 -5.06 -0.12 -3.93
C GLY A 142 -3.62 -0.35 -3.43
N ALA A 143 -2.92 -1.35 -3.97
CA ALA A 143 -1.50 -1.56 -3.72
C ALA A 143 -0.64 -0.55 -4.50
N ALA A 144 -0.97 -0.33 -5.77
CA ALA A 144 -0.23 0.58 -6.65
C ALA A 144 -0.19 2.01 -6.12
N VAL A 145 -1.31 2.52 -5.58
CA VAL A 145 -1.39 3.91 -5.06
C VAL A 145 -0.48 4.16 -3.85
N MET A 146 0.01 3.12 -3.17
CA MET A 146 0.86 3.29 -1.98
C MET A 146 2.25 3.82 -2.33
N SER A 147 2.75 3.57 -3.53
CA SER A 147 4.00 4.16 -4.04
C SER A 147 3.86 5.67 -4.25
N ARG A 148 4.97 6.40 -4.15
CA ARG A 148 5.01 7.78 -4.64
C ARG A 148 5.05 7.82 -6.17
N MET A 149 5.94 7.04 -6.78
CA MET A 149 5.93 6.78 -8.22
C MET A 149 4.97 5.63 -8.48
N MET A 150 3.73 5.94 -8.80
CA MET A 150 2.66 4.98 -9.05
C MET A 150 2.61 4.65 -10.54
N ILE A 151 2.77 3.38 -10.90
CA ILE A 151 2.56 2.91 -12.26
C ILE A 151 1.06 2.92 -12.57
N THR A 152 0.68 3.51 -13.72
CA THR A 152 -0.70 3.44 -14.23
C THR A 152 -0.95 2.15 -15.02
N GLY A 153 -2.16 2.00 -15.58
CA GLY A 153 -2.47 0.92 -16.51
C GLY A 153 -1.98 1.17 -17.95
N ASP A 154 -1.50 2.39 -18.23
CA ASP A 154 -1.19 2.85 -19.57
C ASP A 154 0.28 2.68 -19.93
N GLY A 155 0.56 2.53 -21.23
CA GLY A 155 1.91 2.44 -21.79
C GLY A 155 2.16 1.15 -22.59
N ASP A 156 3.36 1.02 -23.14
CA ASP A 156 3.84 -0.17 -23.83
C ASP A 156 4.75 -0.96 -22.88
N PHE A 157 4.32 -2.15 -22.49
CA PHE A 157 5.03 -3.02 -21.55
C PHE A 157 5.81 -4.15 -22.23
N THR A 158 5.88 -4.15 -23.56
CA THR A 158 6.59 -5.18 -24.34
C THR A 158 8.11 -4.98 -24.34
N THR A 159 8.59 -3.80 -23.93
CA THR A 159 10.00 -3.42 -23.90
C THR A 159 10.44 -2.97 -22.51
N ILE A 160 11.76 -3.11 -22.25
CA ILE A 160 12.38 -2.57 -21.02
C ILE A 160 12.76 -1.11 -21.30
N ASP A 161 11.79 -0.22 -21.23
CA ASP A 161 11.94 1.21 -21.53
C ASP A 161 11.02 2.04 -20.63
N ALA A 162 11.61 2.79 -19.69
CA ALA A 162 10.86 3.62 -18.75
C ALA A 162 10.05 4.72 -19.45
N THR A 163 10.48 5.19 -20.62
CA THR A 163 9.79 6.27 -21.35
C THR A 163 8.44 5.85 -21.92
N LYS A 164 8.22 4.54 -21.99
CA LYS A 164 6.96 3.95 -22.45
C LYS A 164 5.99 3.57 -21.30
N VAL A 165 6.43 3.75 -20.07
CA VAL A 165 5.62 3.44 -18.88
C VAL A 165 5.05 4.73 -18.32
N VAL A 166 3.73 4.83 -18.27
CA VAL A 166 3.07 6.01 -17.69
C VAL A 166 3.02 5.89 -16.18
N THR A 167 3.55 6.90 -15.49
CA THR A 167 3.51 6.99 -14.04
C THR A 167 2.80 8.27 -13.57
N ARG A 168 2.25 8.23 -12.36
CA ARG A 168 1.65 9.39 -11.68
C ARG A 168 2.13 9.43 -10.22
N GLU A 169 1.96 10.59 -9.56
CA GLU A 169 2.14 10.64 -8.12
C GLU A 169 1.03 9.85 -7.42
N GLY A 170 1.41 8.91 -6.54
CA GLY A 170 0.53 8.17 -5.66
C GLY A 170 0.52 8.72 -4.25
N LEU A 171 0.09 7.91 -3.28
CA LEU A 171 -0.02 8.30 -1.87
C LEU A 171 1.36 8.52 -1.21
N GLY A 172 2.41 7.84 -1.68
CA GLY A 172 3.75 7.95 -1.10
C GLY A 172 3.84 7.39 0.32
N LEU A 173 3.07 6.34 0.63
CA LEU A 173 3.07 5.70 1.95
C LEU A 173 4.26 4.75 2.14
N ILE A 174 4.87 4.29 1.05
CA ILE A 174 6.04 3.42 1.06
C ILE A 174 7.21 4.12 0.34
N PRO A 175 8.05 4.87 1.08
CA PRO A 175 9.12 5.65 0.50
C PRO A 175 10.15 4.78 -0.23
N GLY A 176 10.68 5.27 -1.35
CA GLY A 176 11.76 4.61 -2.09
C GLY A 176 11.36 3.31 -2.79
N VAL A 177 10.06 3.00 -2.88
CA VAL A 177 9.55 1.76 -3.47
C VAL A 177 8.60 2.05 -4.63
N ILE A 178 8.78 1.31 -5.72
CA ILE A 178 7.81 1.21 -6.81
C ILE A 178 7.11 -0.14 -6.67
N VAL A 179 5.81 -0.12 -6.34
CA VAL A 179 4.98 -1.33 -6.28
C VAL A 179 4.40 -1.62 -7.65
N ASP A 180 4.57 -2.85 -8.13
CA ASP A 180 3.87 -3.36 -9.30
C ASP A 180 3.08 -4.62 -8.92
N GLN A 181 1.84 -4.69 -9.34
CA GLN A 181 0.85 -5.68 -8.92
C GLN A 181 0.42 -6.58 -10.09
N HIS A 182 -0.20 -7.77 -9.84
CA HIS A 182 -0.47 -8.82 -10.82
C HIS A 182 0.78 -9.12 -11.65
N PHE A 183 1.92 -9.19 -10.99
CA PHE A 183 3.21 -8.93 -11.61
C PHE A 183 3.62 -9.97 -12.65
N LEU A 184 3.64 -11.24 -12.27
CA LEU A 184 3.96 -12.34 -13.19
C LEU A 184 2.75 -12.72 -14.02
N GLN A 185 1.56 -12.75 -13.40
CA GLN A 185 0.31 -13.12 -14.03
C GLN A 185 0.02 -12.28 -15.29
N ARG A 186 0.41 -10.99 -15.28
CA ARG A 186 0.21 -10.08 -16.42
C ARG A 186 1.50 -9.69 -17.12
N SER A 187 2.61 -10.46 -16.92
CA SER A 187 3.91 -10.26 -17.59
C SER A 187 4.43 -8.82 -17.49
N ARG A 188 4.40 -8.25 -16.28
CA ARG A 188 4.71 -6.83 -16.02
C ARG A 188 6.19 -6.53 -15.75
N GLN A 189 7.07 -7.52 -15.89
CA GLN A 189 8.49 -7.41 -15.53
C GLN A 189 9.18 -6.27 -16.29
N ASN A 190 8.91 -6.14 -17.58
CA ASN A 190 9.60 -5.17 -18.43
C ASN A 190 9.39 -3.73 -17.97
N ARG A 191 8.15 -3.37 -17.57
CA ARG A 191 7.85 -2.02 -17.13
C ARG A 191 8.54 -1.68 -15.80
N LEU A 192 8.56 -2.62 -14.84
CA LEU A 192 9.23 -2.42 -13.56
C LEU A 192 10.76 -2.36 -13.75
N PHE A 193 11.32 -3.23 -14.59
CA PHE A 193 12.75 -3.22 -14.93
C PHE A 193 13.17 -1.90 -15.56
N GLY A 194 12.41 -1.42 -16.54
CA GLY A 194 12.65 -0.13 -17.18
C GLY A 194 12.66 1.02 -16.18
N LEU A 195 11.65 1.08 -15.31
CA LEU A 195 11.56 2.14 -14.30
C LEU A 195 12.70 2.09 -13.28
N VAL A 196 13.09 0.89 -12.81
CA VAL A 196 14.21 0.77 -11.86
C VAL A 196 15.55 1.10 -12.51
N LEU A 197 15.77 0.77 -13.80
CA LEU A 197 16.96 1.19 -14.53
C LEU A 197 17.05 2.72 -14.64
N ALA A 198 15.92 3.38 -14.91
CA ALA A 198 15.86 4.85 -15.01
C ALA A 198 15.91 5.54 -13.63
N HIS A 199 15.46 4.86 -12.58
CA HIS A 199 15.40 5.37 -11.21
C HIS A 199 16.06 4.38 -10.23
N PRO A 200 17.38 4.16 -10.31
CA PRO A 200 18.08 3.11 -9.56
C PRO A 200 18.01 3.28 -8.04
N GLN A 201 17.68 4.49 -7.54
CA GLN A 201 17.44 4.75 -6.13
C GLN A 201 16.11 4.17 -5.59
N GLN A 202 15.22 3.72 -6.49
CA GLN A 202 13.97 3.09 -6.12
C GLN A 202 14.13 1.56 -6.10
N LEU A 203 13.55 0.91 -5.10
CA LEU A 203 13.42 -0.54 -5.08
C LEU A 203 12.13 -0.93 -5.82
N GLY A 204 12.24 -1.70 -6.88
CA GLY A 204 11.09 -2.31 -7.53
C GLY A 204 10.58 -3.50 -6.71
N VAL A 205 9.29 -3.55 -6.44
CA VAL A 205 8.63 -4.65 -5.73
C VAL A 205 7.47 -5.16 -6.56
N GLY A 206 7.69 -6.26 -7.28
CA GLY A 206 6.67 -6.97 -8.06
C GLY A 206 5.93 -7.96 -7.16
N ILE A 207 4.65 -7.73 -6.94
CA ILE A 207 3.78 -8.58 -6.12
C ILE A 207 2.77 -9.24 -7.04
N ASP A 208 2.77 -10.56 -7.08
CA ASP A 208 1.85 -11.29 -7.94
C ASP A 208 0.48 -11.49 -7.28
N GLU A 209 -0.43 -12.10 -8.02
CA GLU A 209 -1.74 -12.51 -7.47
C GLU A 209 -1.52 -13.45 -6.28
N ASP A 210 -2.43 -13.43 -5.33
CA ASP A 210 -2.43 -14.26 -4.12
C ASP A 210 -1.17 -14.08 -3.24
N ALA A 211 -0.43 -12.99 -3.47
CA ALA A 211 0.75 -12.60 -2.70
C ALA A 211 0.57 -11.22 -2.05
N ALA A 212 1.23 -11.02 -0.92
CA ALA A 212 1.25 -9.73 -0.24
C ALA A 212 2.57 -9.48 0.48
N ILE A 213 2.86 -8.21 0.74
CA ILE A 213 3.89 -7.79 1.70
C ILE A 213 3.23 -7.08 2.89
N LEU A 214 3.74 -7.41 4.07
CA LEU A 214 3.39 -6.81 5.36
C LEU A 214 4.52 -5.87 5.75
N VAL A 215 4.26 -4.56 5.70
CA VAL A 215 5.28 -3.54 5.92
C VAL A 215 5.14 -2.95 7.31
N SER A 216 6.22 -3.00 8.08
CA SER A 216 6.31 -2.37 9.41
C SER A 216 7.77 -2.08 9.75
N SER A 217 8.04 -0.96 10.41
CA SER A 217 9.37 -0.62 10.95
C SER A 217 10.50 -0.75 9.92
N GLY A 218 10.26 -0.31 8.67
CA GLY A 218 11.26 -0.33 7.60
C GLY A 218 11.59 -1.71 7.02
N ARG A 219 10.77 -2.70 7.29
CA ARG A 219 10.89 -4.07 6.76
C ARG A 219 9.58 -4.51 6.13
N ALA A 220 9.69 -5.42 5.18
CA ALA A 220 8.56 -6.11 4.59
C ALA A 220 8.72 -7.62 4.80
N GLU A 221 7.63 -8.29 5.20
CA GLU A 221 7.47 -9.73 5.27
C GLU A 221 6.58 -10.18 4.12
N VAL A 222 6.90 -11.30 3.46
CA VAL A 222 6.16 -11.85 2.33
C VAL A 222 5.20 -12.92 2.82
N VAL A 223 3.92 -12.84 2.41
CA VAL A 223 2.90 -13.85 2.72
C VAL A 223 2.09 -14.20 1.47
N GLY A 224 1.52 -15.41 1.45
CA GLY A 224 0.81 -15.95 0.30
C GLY A 224 1.78 -16.49 -0.75
N GLY A 225 1.93 -15.79 -1.85
CA GLY A 225 2.86 -16.11 -2.92
C GLY A 225 4.24 -15.46 -2.76
N SER A 226 5.13 -15.69 -3.73
CA SER A 226 6.46 -15.06 -3.78
C SER A 226 6.40 -13.63 -4.32
N VAL A 227 7.39 -12.81 -3.93
CA VAL A 227 7.54 -11.42 -4.36
C VAL A 227 8.89 -11.25 -5.06
N MET A 228 8.90 -10.51 -6.16
CA MET A 228 10.12 -10.19 -6.89
C MET A 228 10.64 -8.81 -6.49
N LEU A 229 11.90 -8.75 -6.08
CA LEU A 229 12.62 -7.49 -5.82
C LEU A 229 13.52 -7.17 -6.99
N VAL A 230 13.52 -5.91 -7.41
CA VAL A 230 14.33 -5.37 -8.48
C VAL A 230 15.14 -4.20 -7.94
N ASP A 231 16.47 -4.35 -7.87
CA ASP A 231 17.38 -3.40 -7.25
C ASP A 231 18.41 -2.91 -8.29
N GLY A 232 18.41 -1.62 -8.58
CA GLY A 232 19.33 -0.96 -9.51
C GLY A 232 20.56 -0.33 -8.85
N GLN A 233 20.63 -0.30 -7.51
CA GLN A 233 21.72 0.37 -6.79
C GLN A 233 22.98 -0.48 -6.67
N LYS A 234 22.83 -1.80 -6.66
CA LYS A 234 23.95 -2.70 -6.35
C LYS A 234 25.02 -2.72 -7.42
N GLN A 235 24.65 -2.43 -8.67
CA GLN A 235 25.57 -2.41 -9.80
C GLN A 235 25.11 -1.35 -10.81
N PRO A 236 25.89 -0.30 -11.09
CA PRO A 236 25.51 0.73 -12.05
C PRO A 236 25.19 0.15 -13.43
N GLY A 237 24.05 0.54 -14.02
CA GLY A 237 23.61 0.07 -15.33
C GLY A 237 23.10 -1.37 -15.39
N ALA A 238 22.94 -2.02 -14.24
CA ALA A 238 22.42 -3.39 -14.16
C ALA A 238 21.31 -3.50 -13.12
N LEU A 239 20.55 -4.58 -13.18
CA LEU A 239 19.52 -4.94 -12.20
C LEU A 239 19.93 -6.19 -11.44
N VAL A 240 19.76 -6.17 -10.13
CA VAL A 240 19.78 -7.37 -9.31
C VAL A 240 18.33 -7.76 -9.01
N VAL A 241 17.93 -8.91 -9.53
CA VAL A 241 16.59 -9.47 -9.33
C VAL A 241 16.67 -10.58 -8.30
N ARG A 242 15.77 -10.52 -7.31
CA ARG A 242 15.68 -11.51 -6.24
C ARG A 242 14.25 -11.93 -6.01
N LEU A 243 14.00 -13.22 -5.98
CA LEU A 243 12.72 -13.78 -5.55
C LEU A 243 12.74 -14.01 -4.03
N VAL A 244 11.72 -13.50 -3.35
CA VAL A 244 11.53 -13.70 -1.91
C VAL A 244 10.30 -14.58 -1.71
N PRO A 245 10.48 -15.81 -1.20
CA PRO A 245 9.36 -16.73 -0.97
C PRO A 245 8.49 -16.30 0.22
N PRO A 246 7.30 -16.89 0.39
CA PRO A 246 6.47 -16.72 1.58
C PRO A 246 7.26 -17.02 2.87
N GLY A 247 7.07 -16.20 3.91
CA GLY A 247 7.84 -16.23 5.15
C GLY A 247 9.20 -15.52 5.05
N GLY A 248 9.66 -15.17 3.85
CA GLY A 248 10.85 -14.36 3.66
C GLY A 248 10.62 -12.89 4.02
N SER A 249 11.70 -12.15 4.22
CA SER A 249 11.62 -10.72 4.52
C SER A 249 12.76 -9.93 3.88
N PHE A 250 12.56 -8.63 3.73
CA PHE A 250 13.57 -7.71 3.21
C PHE A 250 13.46 -6.32 3.85
N ALA A 251 14.57 -5.58 3.85
CA ALA A 251 14.59 -4.20 4.29
C ALA A 251 14.07 -3.28 3.16
N LEU A 252 13.37 -2.24 3.54
CA LEU A 252 12.97 -1.16 2.62
C LEU A 252 14.07 -0.10 2.53
N PRO A 253 14.16 0.67 1.43
CA PRO A 253 15.02 1.84 1.33
C PRO A 253 14.72 2.84 2.47
N ARG A 254 15.75 3.59 2.90
CA ARG A 254 15.63 4.65 3.93
C ARG A 254 15.47 6.00 3.28
#